data_789f6e9462c134b4fca06c5e10b5f412
#
_entry.id   789f6e9462c134b4fca06c5e10b5f412
#
_cell.length_a   1.000
_cell.length_b   1.000
_cell.length_c   1.000
_cell.angle_alpha   90.00
_cell.angle_beta   90.00
_cell.angle_gamma   90.00
#
_symmetry.space_group_name_H-M   'P 1'
#
loop_
_entity.id
_entity.type
_entity.pdbx_description
1 polymer ?
#
loop_
_entity_poly.entity_id
_entity_poly.type
_entity_poly.pdbx_seq_one_letter_code
_entity_poly.pdbx_strand_id
1 'polypeptide(L)'
;MPVIDIVKDIEGRRLVITAEFKAPLDRVWALYSDPRRLEKVWGPPEFPATFIEHDLVPGGRSSYYMTGPDGQRFAGWWAITDVDEPNGFTFDDGFAHEDLTPNPDLPVSHNVYSFTTVTGGTRAVYETSYDTVADLQVVLEMGVEEGARTAIDQIDGLLAGAGA
;
A
#
# COMPACT_ATOMS: atom_id res chain seq x y z
N MET A 1 -0.02 13.74 11.91
CA MET A 1 0.59 12.74 11.04
C MET A 1 0.04 11.36 11.39
N PRO A 2 -0.67 10.62 10.43
CA PRO A 2 -1.24 9.32 10.71
C PRO A 2 -0.22 8.25 11.10
N VAL A 3 0.95 8.23 10.45
CA VAL A 3 1.97 7.23 10.78
C VAL A 3 2.53 7.53 12.19
N ILE A 4 2.39 6.56 13.08
CA ILE A 4 2.80 6.70 14.48
C ILE A 4 4.01 5.85 14.83
N ASP A 5 4.34 4.83 14.03
CA ASP A 5 5.49 3.96 14.28
C ASP A 5 5.94 3.27 13.00
N ILE A 6 7.25 3.10 12.87
CA ILE A 6 7.86 2.32 11.78
C ILE A 6 8.92 1.43 12.40
N VAL A 7 8.78 0.11 12.22
CA VAL A 7 9.76 -0.87 12.65
C VAL A 7 10.40 -1.49 11.42
N LYS A 8 11.71 -1.38 11.34
CA LYS A 8 12.51 -1.93 10.27
C LYS A 8 13.32 -3.10 10.83
N ASP A 9 12.95 -4.32 10.48
CA ASP A 9 13.59 -5.54 10.95
C ASP A 9 14.34 -6.19 9.79
N ILE A 10 15.61 -5.85 9.65
CA ILE A 10 16.42 -6.31 8.53
C ILE A 10 16.60 -7.82 8.56
N GLU A 11 16.95 -8.40 9.72
CA GLU A 11 17.15 -9.84 9.85
C GLU A 11 15.86 -10.62 9.62
N GLY A 12 14.72 -10.08 10.08
CA GLY A 12 13.40 -10.66 9.86
C GLY A 12 12.82 -10.36 8.48
N ARG A 13 13.52 -9.60 7.66
CA ARG A 13 13.15 -9.27 6.28
C ARG A 13 11.81 -8.56 6.17
N ARG A 14 11.51 -7.66 7.11
CA ARG A 14 10.19 -7.01 7.14
C ARG A 14 10.26 -5.55 7.56
N LEU A 15 9.21 -4.85 7.17
CA LEU A 15 8.93 -3.48 7.53
C LEU A 15 7.51 -3.44 8.08
N VAL A 16 7.31 -2.87 9.26
CA VAL A 16 5.98 -2.74 9.86
C VAL A 16 5.70 -1.28 10.10
N ILE A 17 4.64 -0.77 9.47
CA ILE A 17 4.20 0.61 9.64
C ILE A 17 2.87 0.57 10.38
N THR A 18 2.75 1.35 11.45
CA THR A 18 1.50 1.53 12.18
C THR A 18 1.01 2.96 11.98
N ALA A 19 -0.26 3.09 11.66
CA ALA A 19 -0.90 4.38 11.48
C ALA A 19 -2.23 4.44 12.22
N GLU A 20 -2.69 5.64 12.57
CA GLU A 20 -4.01 5.85 13.14
C GLU A 20 -4.72 6.95 12.38
N PHE A 21 -5.95 6.65 11.94
CA PHE A 21 -6.77 7.55 11.14
C PHE A 21 -7.98 7.99 11.94
N LYS A 22 -8.37 9.24 11.78
CA LYS A 22 -9.56 9.82 12.42
C LYS A 22 -10.82 9.54 11.60
N ALA A 23 -11.01 8.28 11.22
CA ALA A 23 -12.12 7.83 10.41
C ALA A 23 -12.55 6.44 10.85
N PRO A 24 -13.84 6.09 10.72
CA PRO A 24 -14.30 4.78 11.11
C PRO A 24 -13.78 3.68 10.18
N LEU A 25 -13.82 2.46 10.69
CA LEU A 25 -13.25 1.28 10.03
C LEU A 25 -13.82 1.06 8.63
N ASP A 26 -15.11 1.24 8.44
CA ASP A 26 -15.75 1.04 7.13
C ASP A 26 -15.26 2.03 6.08
N ARG A 27 -14.89 3.25 6.48
CA ARG A 27 -14.35 4.24 5.55
C ARG A 27 -12.90 3.95 5.16
N VAL A 28 -12.12 3.43 6.11
CA VAL A 28 -10.75 2.98 5.81
C VAL A 28 -10.81 1.79 4.86
N TRP A 29 -11.73 0.86 5.10
CA TRP A 29 -11.93 -0.27 4.19
C TRP A 29 -12.32 0.20 2.78
N ALA A 30 -13.27 1.12 2.66
CA ALA A 30 -13.72 1.66 1.39
C ALA A 30 -12.57 2.32 0.60
N LEU A 31 -11.62 2.93 1.30
CA LEU A 31 -10.43 3.49 0.68
C LEU A 31 -9.65 2.43 -0.09
N TYR A 32 -9.47 1.26 0.49
CA TYR A 32 -8.68 0.19 -0.14
C TYR A 32 -9.47 -0.65 -1.13
N SER A 33 -10.79 -0.72 -0.98
CA SER A 33 -11.62 -1.51 -1.88
C SER A 33 -12.04 -0.76 -3.15
N ASP A 34 -12.02 0.56 -3.13
CA ASP A 34 -12.41 1.41 -4.26
C ASP A 34 -11.16 1.91 -4.98
N PRO A 35 -10.89 1.49 -6.23
CA PRO A 35 -9.68 1.90 -6.93
C PRO A 35 -9.58 3.42 -7.15
N ARG A 36 -10.71 4.12 -7.31
CA ARG A 36 -10.68 5.58 -7.49
C ARG A 36 -10.26 6.31 -6.23
N ARG A 37 -10.54 5.74 -5.06
CA ARG A 37 -10.07 6.27 -3.77
C ARG A 37 -8.63 5.87 -3.50
N LEU A 38 -8.32 4.60 -3.71
CA LEU A 38 -6.99 4.04 -3.45
C LEU A 38 -5.90 4.76 -4.26
N GLU A 39 -6.17 5.06 -5.53
CA GLU A 39 -5.17 5.70 -6.39
C GLU A 39 -4.77 7.11 -5.91
N LYS A 40 -5.61 7.75 -5.08
CA LYS A 40 -5.29 9.07 -4.54
C LYS A 40 -4.24 9.03 -3.44
N VAL A 41 -4.04 7.88 -2.82
CA VAL A 41 -3.13 7.73 -1.67
C VAL A 41 -2.14 6.58 -1.83
N TRP A 42 -2.23 5.78 -2.87
CA TRP A 42 -1.31 4.64 -3.02
C TRP A 42 0.11 5.10 -3.32
N GLY A 43 0.29 6.05 -4.21
CA GLY A 43 1.60 6.64 -4.47
C GLY A 43 1.87 7.84 -3.58
N PRO A 44 3.15 8.17 -3.34
CA PRO A 44 3.50 9.43 -2.67
C PRO A 44 2.96 10.63 -3.47
N PRO A 45 2.84 11.82 -2.85
CA PRO A 45 2.26 12.99 -3.54
C PRO A 45 2.89 13.34 -4.88
N GLU A 46 4.19 13.08 -5.04
CA GLU A 46 4.92 13.38 -6.28
C GLU A 46 4.80 12.28 -7.34
N PHE A 47 4.26 11.12 -6.96
CA PHE A 47 4.10 9.94 -7.81
C PHE A 47 2.68 9.39 -7.69
N PRO A 48 1.67 10.16 -8.12
CA PRO A 48 0.28 9.71 -8.01
C PRO A 48 0.04 8.42 -8.79
N ALA A 49 -0.78 7.54 -8.22
CA ALA A 49 -1.10 6.25 -8.80
C ALA A 49 -2.34 6.32 -9.68
N THR A 50 -2.36 5.44 -10.68
CA THR A 50 -3.55 5.15 -11.49
C THR A 50 -3.76 3.64 -11.45
N PHE A 51 -4.95 3.21 -11.02
CA PHE A 51 -5.30 1.78 -11.01
C PHE A 51 -6.09 1.44 -12.26
N ILE A 52 -5.54 0.53 -13.07
CA ILE A 52 -6.20 0.04 -14.30
C ILE A 52 -7.18 -1.08 -13.93
N GLU A 53 -6.77 -1.94 -12.99
CA GLU A 53 -7.55 -3.07 -12.52
C GLU A 53 -7.39 -3.13 -11.00
N HIS A 54 -8.48 -3.41 -10.28
CA HIS A 54 -8.41 -3.60 -8.83
C HIS A 54 -9.64 -4.38 -8.38
N ASP A 55 -9.43 -5.62 -7.99
CA ASP A 55 -10.50 -6.52 -7.54
C ASP A 55 -10.12 -7.10 -6.19
N LEU A 56 -10.59 -6.48 -5.11
CA LEU A 56 -10.23 -6.83 -3.74
C LEU A 56 -11.09 -7.99 -3.24
N VAL A 57 -10.82 -9.16 -3.81
CA VAL A 57 -11.43 -10.44 -3.44
C VAL A 57 -10.34 -11.51 -3.40
N PRO A 58 -10.53 -12.63 -2.68
CA PRO A 58 -9.57 -13.73 -2.72
C PRO A 58 -9.34 -14.21 -4.16
N GLY A 59 -8.08 -14.27 -4.56
CA GLY A 59 -7.69 -14.60 -5.93
C GLY A 59 -7.78 -13.44 -6.92
N GLY A 60 -8.20 -12.26 -6.45
CA GLY A 60 -8.29 -11.07 -7.29
C GLY A 60 -6.93 -10.47 -7.61
N ARG A 61 -6.93 -9.49 -8.51
CA ARG A 61 -5.70 -8.87 -9.01
C ARG A 61 -5.84 -7.36 -9.09
N SER A 62 -4.69 -6.68 -9.02
CA SER A 62 -4.61 -5.25 -9.28
C SER A 62 -3.47 -4.98 -10.24
N SER A 63 -3.66 -3.99 -11.09
CA SER A 63 -2.62 -3.45 -11.95
C SER A 63 -2.64 -1.94 -11.85
N TYR A 64 -1.48 -1.35 -11.67
CA TYR A 64 -1.39 0.10 -11.48
C TYR A 64 -0.08 0.63 -12.01
N TYR A 65 0.00 1.95 -12.15
CA TYR A 65 1.26 2.64 -12.34
C TYR A 65 1.25 3.95 -11.56
N MET A 66 2.46 4.38 -11.18
CA MET A 66 2.68 5.69 -10.58
C MET A 66 3.35 6.58 -11.62
N THR A 67 2.92 7.83 -11.70
CA THR A 67 3.47 8.78 -12.68
C THR A 67 4.38 9.76 -11.96
N GLY A 68 5.65 9.79 -12.34
CA GLY A 68 6.63 10.72 -11.79
C GLY A 68 6.51 12.12 -12.39
N PRO A 69 7.25 13.10 -11.81
CA PRO A 69 7.21 14.50 -12.26
C PRO A 69 7.56 14.70 -13.74
N ASP A 70 8.41 13.83 -14.28
CA ASP A 70 8.84 13.90 -15.69
C ASP A 70 7.98 13.05 -16.62
N GLY A 71 6.85 12.53 -16.12
CA GLY A 71 5.97 11.67 -16.89
C GLY A 71 6.38 10.20 -16.95
N GLN A 72 7.45 9.79 -16.27
CA GLN A 72 7.83 8.39 -16.21
C GLN A 72 6.76 7.59 -15.46
N ARG A 73 6.55 6.34 -15.88
CA ARG A 73 5.60 5.44 -15.24
C ARG A 73 6.32 4.30 -14.55
N PHE A 74 5.95 4.06 -13.32
CA PHE A 74 6.46 2.97 -12.50
C PHE A 74 5.30 2.03 -12.21
N ALA A 75 5.22 0.93 -12.92
CA ALA A 75 4.09 0.02 -12.85
C ALA A 75 4.29 -1.06 -11.79
N GLY A 76 3.18 -1.56 -11.27
CA GLY A 76 3.15 -2.64 -10.30
C GLY A 76 1.89 -3.48 -10.42
N TRP A 77 1.87 -4.58 -9.68
CA TRP A 77 0.75 -5.51 -9.66
C TRP A 77 0.52 -6.04 -8.26
N TRP A 78 -0.73 -6.42 -7.98
CA TRP A 78 -1.08 -7.16 -6.77
C TRP A 78 -1.66 -8.52 -7.14
N ALA A 79 -1.36 -9.51 -6.33
CA ALA A 79 -2.06 -10.79 -6.31
C ALA A 79 -2.69 -10.93 -4.93
N ILE A 80 -4.01 -10.86 -4.84
CA ILE A 80 -4.72 -10.86 -3.56
C ILE A 80 -4.98 -12.29 -3.15
N THR A 81 -4.58 -12.66 -1.92
CA THR A 81 -4.73 -14.02 -1.40
C THR A 81 -5.92 -14.14 -0.47
N ASP A 82 -6.02 -13.27 0.53
CA ASP A 82 -7.09 -13.33 1.52
C ASP A 82 -7.74 -11.97 1.71
N VAL A 83 -9.03 -11.96 1.95
CA VAL A 83 -9.80 -10.75 2.26
C VAL A 83 -10.71 -11.04 3.44
N ASP A 84 -10.60 -10.23 4.50
CA ASP A 84 -11.45 -10.29 5.68
C ASP A 84 -12.05 -8.90 5.90
N GLU A 85 -13.09 -8.59 5.13
CA GLU A 85 -13.75 -7.29 5.18
C GLU A 85 -14.48 -7.08 6.51
N PRO A 86 -14.31 -5.97 7.21
CA PRO A 86 -13.48 -4.79 6.93
C PRO A 86 -12.16 -4.79 7.71
N ASN A 87 -11.69 -5.94 8.17
CA ASN A 87 -10.59 -6.07 9.12
C ASN A 87 -9.21 -6.15 8.49
N GLY A 88 -9.15 -6.46 7.20
CA GLY A 88 -7.87 -6.52 6.52
C GLY A 88 -7.86 -7.40 5.29
N PHE A 89 -6.69 -7.46 4.67
CA PHE A 89 -6.46 -8.31 3.49
C PHE A 89 -4.97 -8.61 3.36
N THR A 90 -4.67 -9.66 2.61
CA THR A 90 -3.31 -10.15 2.38
C THR A 90 -3.06 -10.20 0.88
N PHE A 91 -1.93 -9.70 0.45
CA PHE A 91 -1.60 -9.67 -0.98
C PHE A 91 -0.11 -9.63 -1.21
N ASP A 92 0.30 -10.07 -2.40
CA ASP A 92 1.65 -9.87 -2.90
C ASP A 92 1.65 -8.65 -3.81
N ASP A 93 2.70 -7.85 -3.74
CA ASP A 93 2.88 -6.65 -4.55
C ASP A 93 4.23 -6.76 -5.26
N GLY A 94 4.22 -6.64 -6.57
CA GLY A 94 5.42 -6.74 -7.37
C GLY A 94 5.53 -5.57 -8.35
N PHE A 95 6.71 -5.45 -8.93
CA PHE A 95 6.97 -4.47 -9.98
C PHE A 95 6.54 -5.02 -11.32
N ALA A 96 6.14 -4.12 -12.23
CA ALA A 96 5.77 -4.47 -13.59
C ALA A 96 6.50 -3.57 -14.59
N HIS A 97 6.55 -4.03 -15.83
CA HIS A 97 7.00 -3.20 -16.96
C HIS A 97 5.91 -2.20 -17.32
N GLU A 98 6.24 -1.21 -18.15
CA GLU A 98 5.27 -0.19 -18.55
C GLU A 98 4.02 -0.77 -19.23
N ASP A 99 4.12 -1.93 -19.85
CA ASP A 99 2.98 -2.63 -20.45
C ASP A 99 2.16 -3.43 -19.42
N LEU A 100 2.47 -3.29 -18.12
CA LEU A 100 1.80 -3.95 -16.99
C LEU A 100 2.12 -5.43 -16.83
N THR A 101 3.06 -5.98 -17.58
CA THR A 101 3.52 -7.36 -17.36
C THR A 101 4.47 -7.42 -16.17
N PRO A 102 4.34 -8.44 -15.30
CA PRO A 102 5.22 -8.57 -14.14
C PRO A 102 6.71 -8.58 -14.52
N ASN A 103 7.52 -7.88 -13.72
CA ASN A 103 8.97 -7.83 -13.88
C ASN A 103 9.63 -8.78 -12.87
N PRO A 104 10.06 -9.99 -13.29
CA PRO A 104 10.63 -10.97 -12.38
C PRO A 104 12.02 -10.61 -11.85
N ASP A 105 12.64 -9.58 -12.40
CA ASP A 105 13.99 -9.15 -11.98
C ASP A 105 13.99 -8.30 -10.73
N LEU A 106 12.81 -7.87 -10.26
CA LEU A 106 12.66 -7.03 -9.07
C LEU A 106 11.92 -7.78 -7.96
N PRO A 107 12.15 -7.41 -6.69
CA PRO A 107 11.57 -8.13 -5.56
C PRO A 107 10.04 -8.07 -5.51
N VAL A 108 9.44 -9.15 -5.00
CA VAL A 108 8.01 -9.20 -4.65
C VAL A 108 7.90 -9.05 -3.14
N SER A 109 6.99 -8.19 -2.69
CA SER A 109 6.67 -8.06 -1.28
C SER A 109 5.43 -8.86 -0.91
N HIS A 110 5.42 -9.39 0.31
CA HIS A 110 4.28 -10.09 0.90
C HIS A 110 3.68 -9.17 1.95
N ASN A 111 2.40 -8.84 1.82
CA ASN A 111 1.76 -7.79 2.62
C ASN A 111 0.59 -8.32 3.41
N VAL A 112 0.55 -7.97 4.70
CA VAL A 112 -0.59 -8.21 5.58
C VAL A 112 -1.04 -6.85 6.11
N TYR A 113 -2.21 -6.39 5.67
CA TYR A 113 -2.81 -5.15 6.11
C TYR A 113 -3.94 -5.46 7.07
N SER A 114 -3.88 -4.88 8.27
CA SER A 114 -4.86 -5.12 9.33
C SER A 114 -5.43 -3.80 9.84
N PHE A 115 -6.74 -3.74 9.99
CA PHE A 115 -7.45 -2.54 10.44
C PHE A 115 -8.28 -2.88 11.68
N THR A 116 -8.18 -2.04 12.72
CA THR A 116 -8.86 -2.26 14.00
C THR A 116 -9.47 -0.95 14.48
N THR A 117 -10.70 -0.99 14.95
CA THR A 117 -11.33 0.16 15.58
C THR A 117 -10.61 0.50 16.89
N VAL A 118 -10.27 1.76 17.07
CA VAL A 118 -9.69 2.30 18.30
C VAL A 118 -10.48 3.53 18.73
N THR A 119 -10.21 4.05 19.92
CA THR A 119 -10.84 5.27 20.37
C THR A 119 -10.50 6.41 19.40
N GLY A 120 -11.54 7.01 18.83
CA GLY A 120 -11.37 8.15 17.90
C GLY A 120 -11.10 7.78 16.47
N GLY A 121 -11.07 6.50 16.09
CA GLY A 121 -10.85 6.14 14.69
C GLY A 121 -10.44 4.71 14.45
N THR A 122 -9.48 4.53 13.57
CA THR A 122 -9.01 3.22 13.12
C THR A 122 -7.49 3.15 13.19
N ARG A 123 -6.97 2.04 13.70
CA ARG A 123 -5.54 1.72 13.63
C ARG A 123 -5.31 0.79 12.46
N ALA A 124 -4.31 1.12 11.64
CA ALA A 124 -3.85 0.27 10.55
C ALA A 124 -2.44 -0.23 10.84
N VAL A 125 -2.22 -1.52 10.61
CA VAL A 125 -0.89 -2.12 10.69
C VAL A 125 -0.57 -2.68 9.31
N TYR A 126 0.51 -2.18 8.72
CA TYR A 126 0.97 -2.57 7.39
C TYR A 126 2.26 -3.37 7.55
N GLU A 127 2.16 -4.69 7.46
CA GLU A 127 3.32 -5.57 7.55
C GLU A 127 3.73 -5.99 6.15
N THR A 128 4.96 -5.67 5.77
CA THR A 128 5.52 -6.00 4.46
C THR A 128 6.78 -6.83 4.68
N SER A 129 6.87 -7.99 4.05
CA SER A 129 8.02 -8.88 4.15
C SER A 129 8.54 -9.27 2.78
N TYR A 130 9.78 -9.77 2.76
CA TYR A 130 10.50 -10.14 1.53
C TYR A 130 11.11 -11.52 1.70
N ASP A 131 11.40 -12.18 0.59
CA ASP A 131 11.95 -13.54 0.62
C ASP A 131 13.41 -13.58 1.09
N THR A 132 14.15 -12.50 0.85
CA THR A 132 15.57 -12.41 1.24
C THR A 132 15.88 -11.05 1.85
N VAL A 133 16.96 -11.00 2.63
CA VAL A 133 17.49 -9.72 3.15
C VAL A 133 17.92 -8.82 1.99
N ALA A 134 18.50 -9.41 0.94
CA ALA A 134 18.94 -8.65 -0.23
C ALA A 134 17.75 -7.95 -0.91
N ASP A 135 16.62 -8.62 -1.02
CA ASP A 135 15.41 -8.04 -1.60
C ASP A 135 14.93 -6.84 -0.77
N LEU A 136 14.89 -6.99 0.55
CA LEU A 136 14.53 -5.87 1.42
C LEU A 136 15.48 -4.70 1.25
N GLN A 137 16.78 -4.96 1.17
CA GLN A 137 17.78 -3.90 1.01
C GLN A 137 17.61 -3.16 -0.32
N VAL A 138 17.29 -3.88 -1.40
CA VAL A 138 17.03 -3.25 -2.71
C VAL A 138 15.90 -2.24 -2.62
N VAL A 139 14.76 -2.62 -2.02
CA VAL A 139 13.63 -1.71 -1.94
C VAL A 139 13.86 -0.57 -0.95
N LEU A 140 14.62 -0.81 0.13
CA LEU A 140 14.99 0.27 1.05
C LEU A 140 15.86 1.32 0.34
N GLU A 141 16.77 0.88 -0.51
CA GLU A 141 17.58 1.79 -1.33
C GLU A 141 16.76 2.56 -2.35
N MET A 142 15.64 1.99 -2.79
CA MET A 142 14.68 2.67 -3.68
C MET A 142 13.81 3.69 -2.94
N GLY A 143 13.90 3.76 -1.61
CA GLY A 143 13.14 4.73 -0.81
C GLY A 143 11.76 4.26 -0.38
N VAL A 144 11.53 2.95 -0.28
CA VAL A 144 10.19 2.40 0.05
C VAL A 144 9.68 2.87 1.41
N GLU A 145 10.56 3.04 2.41
CA GLU A 145 10.15 3.48 3.74
C GLU A 145 9.54 4.88 3.70
N GLU A 146 10.23 5.83 3.12
CA GLU A 146 9.75 7.21 3.03
C GLU A 146 8.57 7.33 2.07
N GLY A 147 8.60 6.60 0.96
CA GLY A 147 7.49 6.55 0.02
C GLY A 147 6.21 6.05 0.67
N ALA A 148 6.29 4.97 1.43
CA ALA A 148 5.14 4.43 2.16
C ALA A 148 4.64 5.41 3.23
N ARG A 149 5.53 6.02 3.98
CA ARG A 149 5.17 7.02 5.00
C ARG A 149 4.38 8.17 4.37
N THR A 150 4.91 8.78 3.32
CA THR A 150 4.26 9.93 2.69
C THR A 150 2.95 9.56 2.01
N ALA A 151 2.86 8.36 1.45
CA ALA A 151 1.61 7.87 0.88
C ALA A 151 0.54 7.71 1.97
N ILE A 152 0.86 7.03 3.07
CA ILE A 152 -0.08 6.80 4.18
C ILE A 152 -0.48 8.12 4.86
N ASP A 153 0.44 9.06 4.99
CA ASP A 153 0.14 10.36 5.61
C ASP A 153 -0.90 11.19 4.83
N GLN A 154 -1.16 10.88 3.58
CA GLN A 154 -2.21 11.52 2.79
C GLN A 154 -3.63 11.08 3.18
N ILE A 155 -3.76 9.96 3.86
CA ILE A 155 -5.05 9.29 4.06
C ILE A 155 -6.01 10.13 4.92
N ASP A 156 -5.52 10.72 6.02
CA ASP A 156 -6.39 11.55 6.87
C ASP A 156 -6.99 12.72 6.09
N GLY A 157 -6.21 13.36 5.24
CA GLY A 157 -6.70 14.45 4.40
C GLY A 157 -7.79 14.00 3.44
N LEU A 158 -7.64 12.83 2.84
CA LEU A 158 -8.66 12.28 1.95
C LEU A 158 -9.94 11.92 2.71
N LEU A 159 -9.81 11.25 3.86
CA LEU A 159 -10.96 10.77 4.62
C LEU A 159 -11.69 11.91 5.35
N ALA A 160 -11.03 13.03 5.60
CA ALA A 160 -11.65 14.23 6.17
C ALA A 160 -12.45 15.01 5.13
N GLY A 161 -12.22 14.78 3.84
CA GLY A 161 -12.93 15.46 2.77
C GLY A 161 -14.39 15.04 2.69
N ALA A 162 -15.25 15.93 2.18
CA ALA A 162 -16.66 15.66 2.00
C ALA A 162 -16.88 14.49 1.03
N GLY A 163 -17.65 13.50 1.44
CA GLY A 163 -17.94 12.35 0.63
C GLY A 163 -16.78 11.35 0.50
N ALA A 164 -15.73 11.61 1.22
CA ALA A 164 -14.60 10.70 1.25
C ALA A 164 -14.95 9.45 2.06
#